data_67940cdd7fcd9cc94b0cfb0e959edf70
#
_entry.id   67940cdd7fcd9cc94b0cfb0e959edf70
#
_cell.length_a   1.000
_cell.length_b   1.000
_cell.length_c   1.000
_cell.angle_alpha   90.00
_cell.angle_beta   90.00
_cell.angle_gamma   90.00
#
_symmetry.space_group_name_H-M   'P 1'
#
loop_
_entity.id
_entity.type
_entity.pdbx_description
1 polymer ?
#
loop_
_entity_poly.entity_id
_entity_poly.type
_entity_poly.pdbx_seq_one_letter_code
_entity_poly.pdbx_strand_id
1 'polypeptide(L)'
;MALSRFHDLCRHKLSSAELLAFRSASTYSWFIIALLIAISLVQHFHAVAPRWSSTTVWITAAVTALLFFVTLLLHELAHSLVAKTRGLRVSAITLFALGGVSQIESEASDAKSEFWIAISGPLTSLAIGLALLGAARASAWVPGTEPRTAVTSVLVWLGYINLTLAVFNMIPGYPLDGGRVLRAIVWWITGDADRSTRLATQVGQAIAFFFILLGLFRFFVGANFGGLWLAFIGWFLLHASCSSYAQVELMAGLRNRRVADIMEPDYFTVEGHISLQHPVDDFVLPTGRRCFIVVDNDRVSGLITTQESRKVSRDRWPQTSVKASCARSVCTPSARRLLRSERFN
;
A
#
# COMPACT_ATOMS: atom_id res chain seq x y z
N MET A 1 -8.15 -24.30 -0.01
CA MET A 1 -8.27 -24.28 1.47
C MET A 1 -6.94 -24.45 2.20
N ALA A 2 -5.92 -25.12 1.65
CA ALA A 2 -4.56 -25.23 2.24
C ALA A 2 -3.67 -24.01 1.99
N LEU A 3 -3.79 -23.35 0.85
CA LEU A 3 -3.01 -22.17 0.47
C LEU A 3 -3.37 -20.91 1.27
N SER A 4 -4.63 -20.75 1.70
CA SER A 4 -5.04 -19.65 2.57
C SER A 4 -4.39 -19.75 3.97
N ARG A 5 -4.24 -20.95 4.51
CA ARG A 5 -3.58 -21.17 5.80
C ARG A 5 -2.06 -21.00 5.72
N PHE A 6 -1.44 -21.25 4.55
CA PHE A 6 0.00 -21.00 4.35
C PHE A 6 0.29 -19.51 4.25
N HIS A 7 -0.59 -18.76 3.60
CA HIS A 7 -0.54 -17.29 3.54
C HIS A 7 -0.72 -16.67 4.93
N ASP A 8 -1.62 -17.22 5.74
CA ASP A 8 -1.84 -16.79 7.13
C ASP A 8 -0.66 -17.12 8.04
N LEU A 9 0.04 -18.25 7.80
CA LEU A 9 1.24 -18.61 8.55
C LEU A 9 2.46 -17.72 8.22
N CYS A 10 2.64 -17.34 6.96
CA CYS A 10 3.64 -16.35 6.58
C CYS A 10 3.28 -14.94 7.08
N ARG A 11 2.00 -14.59 7.11
CA ARG A 11 1.48 -13.29 7.57
C ARG A 11 1.54 -13.14 9.09
N HIS A 12 1.28 -14.20 9.86
CA HIS A 12 1.30 -14.18 11.33
C HIS A 12 2.70 -14.19 11.96
N LYS A 13 3.75 -14.44 11.14
CA LYS A 13 5.14 -14.50 11.65
C LYS A 13 6.12 -13.51 11.05
N LEU A 14 5.70 -12.65 10.15
CA LEU A 14 6.35 -11.35 9.99
C LEU A 14 6.13 -10.63 11.32
N SER A 15 7.20 -10.60 12.11
CA SER A 15 7.23 -10.22 13.52
C SER A 15 6.33 -9.03 13.80
N SER A 16 5.52 -9.17 14.84
CA SER A 16 4.75 -8.06 15.42
C SER A 16 5.60 -6.79 15.62
N ALA A 17 6.92 -6.92 15.76
CA ALA A 17 7.87 -5.83 15.86
C ALA A 17 8.17 -5.16 14.50
N GLU A 18 8.25 -5.89 13.39
CA GLU A 18 8.43 -5.28 12.05
C GLU A 18 7.11 -4.68 11.54
N LEU A 19 5.98 -5.33 11.80
CA LEU A 19 4.66 -4.77 11.56
C LEU A 19 4.38 -3.56 12.48
N LEU A 20 4.83 -3.57 13.72
CA LEU A 20 4.76 -2.42 14.64
C LEU A 20 5.76 -1.33 14.24
N ALA A 21 6.95 -1.64 13.79
CA ALA A 21 7.91 -0.67 13.27
C ALA A 21 7.45 -0.07 11.94
N PHE A 22 6.88 -0.86 11.01
CA PHE A 22 6.28 -0.37 9.79
C PHE A 22 4.99 0.39 10.04
N ARG A 23 4.15 -0.07 10.97
CA ARG A 23 2.95 0.62 11.43
C ARG A 23 3.28 1.93 12.16
N SER A 24 4.34 1.97 12.97
CA SER A 24 4.78 3.19 13.65
C SER A 24 5.44 4.18 12.70
N ALA A 25 6.28 3.75 11.76
CA ALA A 25 6.88 4.60 10.73
C ALA A 25 5.80 5.20 9.80
N SER A 26 4.80 4.41 9.41
CA SER A 26 3.63 4.86 8.66
C SER A 26 2.80 5.90 9.43
N THR A 27 2.63 5.71 10.74
CA THR A 27 1.87 6.64 11.60
C THR A 27 2.56 7.99 11.74
N TYR A 28 3.89 8.03 11.81
CA TYR A 28 4.64 9.29 11.91
C TYR A 28 4.73 10.04 10.58
N SER A 29 4.84 9.36 9.45
CA SER A 29 4.88 10.00 8.11
C SER A 29 3.61 10.78 7.80
N TRP A 30 2.46 10.33 8.27
CA TRP A 30 1.19 11.03 8.14
C TRP A 30 1.19 12.40 8.85
N PHE A 31 1.74 12.48 10.08
CA PHE A 31 1.86 13.74 10.80
C PHE A 31 2.76 14.75 10.09
N ILE A 32 3.86 14.28 9.50
CA ILE A 32 4.79 15.15 8.76
C ILE A 32 4.06 15.79 7.57
N ILE A 33 3.28 15.00 6.84
CA ILE A 33 2.53 15.51 5.68
C ILE A 33 1.38 16.42 6.11
N ALA A 34 0.66 16.08 7.16
CA ALA A 34 -0.35 16.96 7.73
C ALA A 34 0.23 18.32 8.10
N LEU A 35 1.42 18.33 8.72
CA LEU A 35 2.14 19.56 9.07
C LEU A 35 2.57 20.34 7.80
N LEU A 36 3.11 19.67 6.80
CA LEU A 36 3.51 20.32 5.54
C LEU A 36 2.31 20.93 4.83
N ILE A 37 1.17 20.22 4.79
CA ILE A 37 -0.08 20.75 4.24
C ILE A 37 -0.55 21.97 5.04
N ALA A 38 -0.53 21.89 6.38
CA ALA A 38 -0.94 23.01 7.23
C ALA A 38 -0.04 24.24 6.99
N ILE A 39 1.28 24.08 6.90
CA ILE A 39 2.22 25.17 6.60
C ILE A 39 1.94 25.78 5.22
N SER A 40 1.71 24.96 4.21
CA SER A 40 1.36 25.40 2.86
C SER A 40 0.04 26.18 2.86
N LEU A 41 -0.95 25.73 3.64
CA LEU A 41 -2.22 26.41 3.81
C LEU A 41 -2.10 27.75 4.53
N VAL A 42 -1.20 27.87 5.49
CA VAL A 42 -0.89 29.16 6.15
C VAL A 42 -0.42 30.18 5.13
N GLN A 43 0.54 29.79 4.26
CA GLN A 43 1.02 30.65 3.18
C GLN A 43 -0.10 31.03 2.21
N HIS A 44 -0.94 30.05 1.83
CA HIS A 44 -2.08 30.29 0.95
C HIS A 44 -3.08 31.28 1.55
N PHE A 45 -3.49 31.09 2.81
CA PHE A 45 -4.48 31.97 3.45
C PHE A 45 -3.93 33.35 3.76
N HIS A 46 -2.65 33.50 4.05
CA HIS A 46 -2.00 34.83 4.15
C HIS A 46 -2.06 35.59 2.81
N ALA A 47 -1.85 34.89 1.68
CA ALA A 47 -1.91 35.50 0.37
C ALA A 47 -3.35 35.88 -0.04
N VAL A 48 -4.34 35.03 0.29
CA VAL A 48 -5.75 35.26 -0.08
C VAL A 48 -6.44 36.27 0.81
N ALA A 49 -6.10 36.32 2.11
CA ALA A 49 -6.72 37.18 3.11
C ALA A 49 -5.69 37.91 3.97
N PRO A 50 -4.97 38.91 3.44
CA PRO A 50 -3.89 39.59 4.13
C PRO A 50 -4.29 40.34 5.42
N ARG A 51 -5.61 40.58 5.59
CA ARG A 51 -6.14 41.29 6.76
C ARG A 51 -6.45 40.40 7.96
N TRP A 52 -6.34 39.07 7.79
CA TRP A 52 -6.58 38.15 8.90
C TRP A 52 -5.47 38.19 9.94
N SER A 53 -5.84 38.04 11.22
CA SER A 53 -4.85 37.83 12.26
C SER A 53 -4.07 36.53 12.03
N SER A 54 -2.82 36.46 12.46
CA SER A 54 -2.02 35.24 12.41
C SER A 54 -2.74 34.06 13.07
N THR A 55 -3.41 34.28 14.18
CA THR A 55 -4.19 33.27 14.87
C THR A 55 -5.32 32.69 14.00
N THR A 56 -6.07 33.58 13.33
CA THR A 56 -7.14 33.16 12.40
C THR A 56 -6.59 32.32 11.27
N VAL A 57 -5.46 32.73 10.68
CA VAL A 57 -4.81 32.00 9.58
C VAL A 57 -4.38 30.59 10.05
N TRP A 58 -3.71 30.48 11.19
CA TRP A 58 -3.27 29.17 11.71
C TRP A 58 -4.43 28.23 12.06
N ILE A 59 -5.47 28.74 12.71
CA ILE A 59 -6.66 27.94 13.02
C ILE A 59 -7.35 27.47 11.73
N THR A 60 -7.55 28.39 10.77
CA THR A 60 -8.18 28.06 9.49
C THR A 60 -7.37 27.01 8.72
N ALA A 61 -6.03 27.14 8.68
CA ALA A 61 -5.14 26.18 8.03
C ALA A 61 -5.21 24.79 8.71
N ALA A 62 -5.16 24.74 10.04
CA ALA A 62 -5.23 23.48 10.79
C ALA A 62 -6.58 22.77 10.58
N VAL A 63 -7.69 23.51 10.66
CA VAL A 63 -9.04 22.97 10.42
C VAL A 63 -9.19 22.47 8.97
N THR A 64 -8.68 23.24 8.00
CA THR A 64 -8.72 22.84 6.58
C THR A 64 -7.91 21.57 6.34
N ALA A 65 -6.70 21.47 6.91
CA ALA A 65 -5.88 20.26 6.80
C ALA A 65 -6.58 19.04 7.40
N LEU A 66 -7.18 19.18 8.58
CA LEU A 66 -7.94 18.11 9.22
C LEU A 66 -9.14 17.66 8.36
N LEU A 67 -9.93 18.60 7.87
CA LEU A 67 -11.08 18.33 7.01
C LEU A 67 -10.66 17.70 5.68
N PHE A 68 -9.51 18.06 5.13
CA PHE A 68 -8.95 17.40 3.95
C PHE A 68 -8.73 15.91 4.19
N PHE A 69 -8.13 15.52 5.33
CA PHE A 69 -7.97 14.10 5.66
C PHE A 69 -9.31 13.38 5.89
N VAL A 70 -10.30 14.08 6.43
CA VAL A 70 -11.66 13.52 6.54
C VAL A 70 -12.25 13.24 5.15
N THR A 71 -12.12 14.18 4.19
CA THR A 71 -12.62 13.95 2.82
C THR A 71 -11.85 12.85 2.09
N LEU A 72 -10.55 12.75 2.31
CA LEU A 72 -9.73 11.66 1.80
C LEU A 72 -10.16 10.30 2.38
N LEU A 73 -10.44 10.25 3.69
CA LEU A 73 -10.97 9.04 4.33
C LEU A 73 -12.34 8.65 3.77
N LEU A 74 -13.21 9.62 3.47
CA LEU A 74 -14.51 9.36 2.83
C LEU A 74 -14.36 8.79 1.41
N HIS A 75 -13.36 9.26 0.65
CA HIS A 75 -13.00 8.70 -0.64
C HIS A 75 -12.62 7.19 -0.52
N GLU A 76 -11.71 6.84 0.40
CA GLU A 76 -11.30 5.46 0.65
C GLU A 76 -12.43 4.59 1.22
N LEU A 77 -13.25 5.19 2.07
CA LEU A 77 -14.42 4.50 2.63
C LEU A 77 -15.43 4.14 1.54
N ALA A 78 -15.60 4.99 0.52
CA ALA A 78 -16.48 4.69 -0.61
C ALA A 78 -16.02 3.43 -1.36
N HIS A 79 -14.73 3.31 -1.68
CA HIS A 79 -14.17 2.08 -2.26
C HIS A 79 -14.45 0.85 -1.39
N SER A 80 -14.20 0.98 -0.10
CA SER A 80 -14.39 -0.10 0.88
C SER A 80 -15.84 -0.54 1.01
N LEU A 81 -16.77 0.41 1.05
CA LEU A 81 -18.21 0.13 1.14
C LEU A 81 -18.72 -0.58 -0.13
N VAL A 82 -18.32 -0.10 -1.31
CA VAL A 82 -18.70 -0.75 -2.57
C VAL A 82 -18.06 -2.14 -2.67
N ALA A 83 -16.79 -2.31 -2.28
CA ALA A 83 -16.15 -3.63 -2.24
C ALA A 83 -16.92 -4.61 -1.33
N LYS A 84 -17.34 -4.15 -0.15
CA LYS A 84 -18.15 -4.96 0.80
C LYS A 84 -19.49 -5.36 0.21
N THR A 85 -20.19 -4.47 -0.52
CA THR A 85 -21.47 -4.81 -1.19
C THR A 85 -21.27 -5.83 -2.32
N ARG A 86 -20.04 -5.95 -2.85
CA ARG A 86 -19.66 -6.96 -3.86
C ARG A 86 -19.12 -8.24 -3.25
N GLY A 87 -19.24 -8.42 -1.92
CA GLY A 87 -18.82 -9.64 -1.22
C GLY A 87 -17.33 -9.76 -0.93
N LEU A 88 -16.54 -8.69 -1.18
CA LEU A 88 -15.13 -8.68 -0.87
C LEU A 88 -14.89 -8.37 0.60
N ARG A 89 -13.93 -9.07 1.21
CA ARG A 89 -13.51 -8.79 2.58
C ARG A 89 -12.53 -7.63 2.61
N VAL A 90 -12.86 -6.60 3.40
CA VAL A 90 -11.99 -5.46 3.67
C VAL A 90 -11.45 -5.61 5.08
N SER A 91 -10.13 -5.79 5.23
CA SER A 91 -9.50 -6.06 6.53
C SER A 91 -9.10 -4.78 7.26
N ALA A 92 -8.66 -3.75 6.55
CA ALA A 92 -8.28 -2.46 7.14
C ALA A 92 -8.27 -1.35 6.09
N ILE A 93 -8.51 -0.11 6.55
CA ILE A 93 -8.23 1.10 5.78
C ILE A 93 -7.02 1.75 6.44
N THR A 94 -5.93 1.88 5.70
CA THR A 94 -4.70 2.50 6.20
C THR A 94 -4.42 3.77 5.40
N LEU A 95 -4.34 4.90 6.11
CA LEU A 95 -3.92 6.17 5.51
C LEU A 95 -2.40 6.24 5.50
N PHE A 96 -1.84 6.45 4.32
CA PHE A 96 -0.43 6.73 4.11
C PHE A 96 -0.20 8.20 3.75
N ALA A 97 1.06 8.57 3.72
CA ALA A 97 1.52 9.89 3.36
C ALA A 97 0.98 10.44 2.02
N LEU A 98 0.81 9.57 1.03
CA LEU A 98 0.41 9.94 -0.35
C LEU A 98 -0.97 9.42 -0.74
N GLY A 99 -1.79 9.00 0.22
CA GLY A 99 -3.14 8.49 -0.02
C GLY A 99 -3.60 7.48 1.01
N GLY A 100 -4.77 6.90 0.80
CA GLY A 100 -5.26 5.76 1.56
C GLY A 100 -5.03 4.46 0.79
N VAL A 101 -4.90 3.37 1.50
CA VAL A 101 -4.91 2.03 0.92
C VAL A 101 -5.92 1.18 1.68
N SER A 102 -6.96 0.80 0.99
CA SER A 102 -7.91 -0.20 1.47
C SER A 102 -7.31 -1.58 1.26
N GLN A 103 -6.99 -2.29 2.35
CA GLN A 103 -6.52 -3.66 2.27
C GLN A 103 -7.72 -4.58 1.96
N ILE A 104 -7.98 -4.77 0.67
CA ILE A 104 -8.95 -5.74 0.17
C ILE A 104 -8.24 -7.09 0.05
N GLU A 105 -8.74 -8.11 0.75
CA GLU A 105 -8.07 -9.43 0.87
C GLU A 105 -8.07 -10.24 -0.43
N SER A 106 -8.94 -9.91 -1.39
CA SER A 106 -9.07 -10.60 -2.67
C SER A 106 -9.32 -9.61 -3.81
N GLU A 107 -8.82 -9.91 -4.99
CA GLU A 107 -9.18 -9.16 -6.19
C GLU A 107 -10.67 -9.31 -6.51
N ALA A 108 -11.23 -8.33 -7.23
CA ALA A 108 -12.60 -8.39 -7.71
C ALA A 108 -12.79 -9.65 -8.58
N SER A 109 -13.93 -10.34 -8.40
CA SER A 109 -14.23 -11.56 -9.13
C SER A 109 -14.62 -11.34 -10.59
N ASP A 110 -15.03 -10.12 -10.92
CA ASP A 110 -15.54 -9.75 -12.24
C ASP A 110 -15.26 -8.26 -12.56
N ALA A 111 -15.23 -7.94 -13.84
CA ALA A 111 -14.94 -6.61 -14.36
C ALA A 111 -15.94 -5.53 -13.89
N LYS A 112 -17.22 -5.91 -13.74
CA LYS A 112 -18.26 -4.97 -13.30
C LYS A 112 -18.07 -4.57 -11.83
N SER A 113 -17.70 -5.52 -10.99
CA SER A 113 -17.36 -5.25 -9.58
C SER A 113 -16.13 -4.36 -9.47
N GLU A 114 -15.07 -4.65 -10.24
CA GLU A 114 -13.87 -3.83 -10.28
C GLU A 114 -14.17 -2.39 -10.70
N PHE A 115 -14.99 -2.20 -11.74
CA PHE A 115 -15.40 -0.88 -12.22
C PHE A 115 -16.10 -0.05 -11.13
N TRP A 116 -17.10 -0.62 -10.46
CA TRP A 116 -17.86 0.10 -9.45
C TRP A 116 -17.05 0.40 -8.20
N ILE A 117 -16.16 -0.52 -7.81
CA ILE A 117 -15.22 -0.28 -6.71
C ILE A 117 -14.32 0.90 -7.08
N ALA A 118 -13.69 0.85 -8.24
CA ALA A 118 -12.70 1.85 -8.65
C ALA A 118 -13.30 3.25 -8.82
N ILE A 119 -14.50 3.38 -9.39
CA ILE A 119 -15.10 4.69 -9.66
C ILE A 119 -15.73 5.34 -8.41
N SER A 120 -16.02 4.57 -7.36
CA SER A 120 -16.75 5.05 -6.19
C SER A 120 -16.01 6.15 -5.42
N GLY A 121 -14.70 6.04 -5.26
CA GLY A 121 -13.88 7.07 -4.63
C GLY A 121 -13.89 8.40 -5.38
N PRO A 122 -13.50 8.41 -6.67
CA PRO A 122 -13.57 9.61 -7.50
C PRO A 122 -14.95 10.26 -7.54
N LEU A 123 -16.03 9.46 -7.63
CA LEU A 123 -17.39 9.99 -7.58
C LEU A 123 -17.72 10.63 -6.23
N THR A 124 -17.26 10.06 -5.13
CA THR A 124 -17.44 10.62 -3.80
C THR A 124 -16.69 11.93 -3.66
N SER A 125 -15.43 12.01 -4.10
CA SER A 125 -14.67 13.27 -4.09
C SER A 125 -15.30 14.33 -4.99
N LEU A 126 -15.81 13.94 -6.17
CA LEU A 126 -16.55 14.85 -7.05
C LEU A 126 -17.79 15.41 -6.35
N ALA A 127 -18.60 14.55 -5.75
CA ALA A 127 -19.82 14.97 -5.03
C ALA A 127 -19.50 15.90 -3.85
N ILE A 128 -18.48 15.56 -3.03
CA ILE A 128 -18.01 16.41 -1.94
C ILE A 128 -17.53 17.76 -2.47
N GLY A 129 -16.71 17.77 -3.52
CA GLY A 129 -16.15 18.97 -4.13
C GLY A 129 -17.26 19.91 -4.61
N LEU A 130 -18.23 19.38 -5.35
CA LEU A 130 -19.38 20.15 -5.85
C LEU A 130 -20.27 20.68 -4.70
N ALA A 131 -20.54 19.85 -3.69
CA ALA A 131 -21.34 20.25 -2.52
C ALA A 131 -20.68 21.39 -1.75
N LEU A 132 -19.36 21.31 -1.50
CA LEU A 132 -18.61 22.35 -0.79
C LEU A 132 -18.54 23.67 -1.59
N LEU A 133 -18.32 23.62 -2.90
CA LEU A 133 -18.36 24.82 -3.75
C LEU A 133 -19.77 25.41 -3.85
N GLY A 134 -20.79 24.57 -3.91
CA GLY A 134 -22.20 25.01 -3.84
C GLY A 134 -22.50 25.70 -2.50
N ALA A 135 -22.07 25.16 -1.38
CA ALA A 135 -22.22 25.77 -0.06
C ALA A 135 -21.46 27.10 0.03
N ALA A 136 -20.23 27.17 -0.50
CA ALA A 136 -19.47 28.41 -0.55
C ALA A 136 -20.20 29.48 -1.38
N ARG A 137 -20.79 29.09 -2.52
CA ARG A 137 -21.59 30.01 -3.36
C ARG A 137 -22.86 30.50 -2.63
N ALA A 138 -23.54 29.56 -1.98
CA ALA A 138 -24.77 29.92 -1.22
C ALA A 138 -24.47 30.86 -0.07
N SER A 139 -23.33 30.70 0.62
CA SER A 139 -22.93 31.61 1.73
C SER A 139 -22.71 33.05 1.26
N ALA A 140 -22.30 33.25 0.01
CA ALA A 140 -22.13 34.59 -0.57
C ALA A 140 -23.48 35.36 -0.80
N TRP A 141 -24.62 34.66 -0.73
CA TRP A 141 -25.95 35.24 -0.89
C TRP A 141 -26.58 35.67 0.45
N VAL A 142 -25.92 35.38 1.57
CA VAL A 142 -26.42 35.78 2.89
C VAL A 142 -26.01 37.25 3.15
N PRO A 143 -26.96 38.20 3.36
CA PRO A 143 -26.64 39.58 3.65
C PRO A 143 -25.78 39.72 4.90
N GLY A 144 -24.72 40.55 4.82
CA GLY A 144 -23.81 40.78 5.95
C GLY A 144 -22.66 39.80 6.10
N THR A 145 -22.54 38.77 5.24
CA THR A 145 -21.35 37.94 5.18
C THR A 145 -20.31 38.57 4.26
N GLU A 146 -19.13 38.86 4.82
CA GLU A 146 -17.98 39.25 3.99
C GLU A 146 -17.63 38.13 3.00
N PRO A 147 -17.34 38.45 1.71
CA PRO A 147 -17.09 37.42 0.69
C PRO A 147 -15.92 36.49 0.98
N ARG A 148 -15.06 36.84 1.95
CA ARG A 148 -13.84 36.09 2.32
C ARG A 148 -13.81 35.78 3.82
N THR A 149 -14.85 35.18 4.34
CA THR A 149 -14.81 34.60 5.69
C THR A 149 -13.91 33.38 5.74
N ALA A 150 -13.40 33.04 6.92
CA ALA A 150 -12.63 31.83 7.13
C ALA A 150 -13.39 30.58 6.65
N VAL A 151 -14.68 30.51 6.94
CA VAL A 151 -15.55 29.40 6.52
C VAL A 151 -15.64 29.29 4.99
N THR A 152 -15.90 30.39 4.29
CA THR A 152 -15.97 30.40 2.83
C THR A 152 -14.64 29.98 2.20
N SER A 153 -13.51 30.44 2.76
CA SER A 153 -12.18 30.08 2.27
C SER A 153 -11.90 28.60 2.45
N VAL A 154 -12.27 28.01 3.58
CA VAL A 154 -12.20 26.54 3.84
C VAL A 154 -13.05 25.78 2.82
N LEU A 155 -14.31 26.16 2.63
CA LEU A 155 -15.22 25.50 1.70
C LEU A 155 -14.70 25.54 0.24
N VAL A 156 -14.20 26.69 -0.19
CA VAL A 156 -13.65 26.88 -1.55
C VAL A 156 -12.41 26.01 -1.72
N TRP A 157 -11.46 26.05 -0.77
CA TRP A 157 -10.23 25.28 -0.90
C TRP A 157 -10.50 23.77 -0.89
N LEU A 158 -11.31 23.30 0.08
CA LEU A 158 -11.70 21.88 0.16
C LEU A 158 -12.49 21.44 -1.07
N GLY A 159 -13.34 22.29 -1.61
CA GLY A 159 -14.07 22.03 -2.82
C GLY A 159 -13.14 21.82 -4.02
N TYR A 160 -12.21 22.74 -4.25
CA TYR A 160 -11.24 22.61 -5.34
C TYR A 160 -10.29 21.41 -5.19
N ILE A 161 -9.79 21.14 -3.98
CA ILE A 161 -8.87 20.01 -3.80
C ILE A 161 -9.58 18.67 -4.00
N ASN A 162 -10.86 18.54 -3.59
CA ASN A 162 -11.64 17.33 -3.83
C ASN A 162 -11.96 17.14 -5.32
N LEU A 163 -12.26 18.20 -6.07
CA LEU A 163 -12.38 18.12 -7.52
C LEU A 163 -11.07 17.71 -8.19
N THR A 164 -9.97 18.30 -7.75
CA THR A 164 -8.63 17.94 -8.25
C THR A 164 -8.31 16.48 -7.94
N LEU A 165 -8.63 16.00 -6.74
CA LEU A 165 -8.46 14.61 -6.34
C LEU A 165 -9.29 13.66 -7.22
N ALA A 166 -10.55 14.02 -7.50
CA ALA A 166 -11.41 13.24 -8.38
C ALA A 166 -10.84 13.15 -9.80
N VAL A 167 -10.44 14.28 -10.38
CA VAL A 167 -9.89 14.34 -11.75
C VAL A 167 -8.54 13.61 -11.81
N PHE A 168 -7.65 13.83 -10.83
CA PHE A 168 -6.35 13.18 -10.78
C PHE A 168 -6.48 11.66 -10.67
N ASN A 169 -7.35 11.18 -9.79
CA ASN A 169 -7.59 9.75 -9.65
C ASN A 169 -8.28 9.11 -10.84
N MET A 170 -8.95 9.90 -11.72
CA MET A 170 -9.53 9.39 -12.97
C MET A 170 -8.55 9.33 -14.14
N ILE A 171 -7.29 9.69 -13.95
CA ILE A 171 -6.24 9.48 -14.96
C ILE A 171 -6.10 7.98 -15.24
N PRO A 172 -6.20 7.54 -16.53
CA PRO A 172 -6.31 6.13 -16.90
C PRO A 172 -4.96 5.40 -16.83
N GLY A 173 -4.43 5.17 -15.64
CA GLY A 173 -3.16 4.47 -15.45
C GLY A 173 -2.93 4.03 -14.00
N TYR A 174 -2.42 2.81 -13.81
CA TYR A 174 -2.01 2.36 -12.48
C TYR A 174 -0.89 3.27 -11.92
N PRO A 175 -0.90 3.57 -10.60
CA PRO A 175 -1.72 2.96 -9.53
C PRO A 175 -3.03 3.71 -9.21
N LEU A 176 -3.44 4.67 -10.02
CA LEU A 176 -4.62 5.50 -9.80
C LEU A 176 -5.93 4.73 -10.04
N ASP A 177 -7.04 5.22 -9.49
CA ASP A 177 -8.36 4.60 -9.66
C ASP A 177 -8.80 4.52 -11.11
N GLY A 178 -8.46 5.54 -11.92
CA GLY A 178 -8.68 5.54 -13.37
C GLY A 178 -7.96 4.41 -14.09
N GLY A 179 -6.81 3.97 -13.56
CA GLY A 179 -6.12 2.76 -14.04
C GLY A 179 -6.92 1.49 -13.76
N ARG A 180 -7.56 1.40 -12.60
CA ARG A 180 -8.47 0.29 -12.25
C ARG A 180 -9.77 0.35 -13.08
N VAL A 181 -10.28 1.54 -13.34
CA VAL A 181 -11.42 1.74 -14.25
C VAL A 181 -11.05 1.30 -15.67
N LEU A 182 -9.89 1.70 -16.18
CA LEU A 182 -9.37 1.26 -17.49
C LEU A 182 -9.21 -0.27 -17.52
N ARG A 183 -8.60 -0.86 -16.50
CA ARG A 183 -8.49 -2.32 -16.35
C ARG A 183 -9.86 -2.98 -16.44
N ALA A 184 -10.85 -2.49 -15.71
CA ALA A 184 -12.20 -3.05 -15.68
C ALA A 184 -12.87 -2.99 -17.06
N ILE A 185 -12.75 -1.87 -17.78
CA ILE A 185 -13.31 -1.69 -19.13
C ILE A 185 -12.65 -2.66 -20.11
N VAL A 186 -11.32 -2.74 -20.11
CA VAL A 186 -10.58 -3.65 -21.01
C VAL A 186 -10.89 -5.10 -20.65
N TRP A 187 -10.96 -5.44 -19.37
CA TRP A 187 -11.37 -6.79 -18.93
C TRP A 187 -12.78 -7.16 -19.39
N TRP A 188 -13.71 -6.21 -19.32
CA TRP A 188 -15.07 -6.44 -19.80
C TRP A 188 -15.13 -6.74 -21.29
N ILE A 189 -14.28 -6.07 -22.09
CA ILE A 189 -14.25 -6.24 -23.56
C ILE A 189 -13.48 -7.52 -23.96
N THR A 190 -12.35 -7.80 -23.30
CA THR A 190 -11.42 -8.88 -23.71
C THR A 190 -11.67 -10.20 -22.98
N GLY A 191 -12.33 -10.19 -21.83
CA GLY A 191 -12.48 -11.35 -20.95
C GLY A 191 -11.19 -11.74 -20.20
N ASP A 192 -10.08 -11.04 -20.40
CA ASP A 192 -8.75 -11.37 -19.85
C ASP A 192 -8.30 -10.31 -18.83
N ALA A 193 -8.32 -10.67 -17.55
CA ALA A 193 -7.93 -9.80 -16.45
C ALA A 193 -6.43 -9.49 -16.44
N ASP A 194 -5.58 -10.47 -16.80
CA ASP A 194 -4.12 -10.30 -16.76
C ASP A 194 -3.67 -9.35 -17.88
N ARG A 195 -4.21 -9.52 -19.10
CA ARG A 195 -3.95 -8.62 -20.22
C ARG A 195 -4.42 -7.20 -19.92
N SER A 196 -5.59 -7.06 -19.28
CA SER A 196 -6.15 -5.77 -18.90
C SER A 196 -5.28 -5.05 -17.88
N THR A 197 -4.74 -5.79 -16.89
CA THR A 197 -3.84 -5.23 -15.89
C THR A 197 -2.52 -4.78 -16.53
N ARG A 198 -1.94 -5.59 -17.44
CA ARG A 198 -0.72 -5.20 -18.18
C ARG A 198 -0.93 -3.90 -18.96
N LEU A 199 -2.04 -3.78 -19.68
CA LEU A 199 -2.36 -2.58 -20.45
C LEU A 199 -2.49 -1.35 -19.54
N ALA A 200 -3.30 -1.44 -18.48
CA ALA A 200 -3.50 -0.33 -17.55
C ALA A 200 -2.19 0.11 -16.87
N THR A 201 -1.28 -0.84 -16.61
CA THR A 201 0.04 -0.56 -16.05
C THR A 201 0.94 0.14 -17.08
N GLN A 202 0.97 -0.33 -18.33
CA GLN A 202 1.76 0.31 -19.40
C GLN A 202 1.29 1.74 -19.68
N VAL A 203 -0.02 1.97 -19.70
CA VAL A 203 -0.59 3.32 -19.83
C VAL A 203 -0.17 4.18 -18.64
N GLY A 204 -0.22 3.65 -17.41
CA GLY A 204 0.24 4.35 -16.20
C GLY A 204 1.71 4.74 -16.28
N GLN A 205 2.58 3.83 -16.75
CA GLN A 205 4.01 4.10 -16.95
C GLN A 205 4.25 5.20 -18.01
N ALA A 206 3.52 5.16 -19.12
CA ALA A 206 3.62 6.18 -20.17
C ALA A 206 3.20 7.57 -19.64
N ILE A 207 2.10 7.65 -18.88
CA ILE A 207 1.64 8.90 -18.24
C ILE A 207 2.64 9.39 -17.19
N ALA A 208 3.16 8.49 -16.38
CA ALA A 208 4.18 8.81 -15.37
C ALA A 208 5.45 9.38 -16.02
N PHE A 209 5.92 8.76 -17.10
CA PHE A 209 7.06 9.24 -17.87
C PHE A 209 6.79 10.60 -18.51
N PHE A 210 5.59 10.81 -19.04
CA PHE A 210 5.17 12.11 -19.56
C PHE A 210 5.21 13.20 -18.47
N PHE A 211 4.76 12.90 -17.23
CA PHE A 211 4.83 13.85 -16.11
C PHE A 211 6.27 14.17 -15.72
N ILE A 212 7.18 13.19 -15.77
CA ILE A 212 8.62 13.44 -15.53
C ILE A 212 9.16 14.40 -16.57
N LEU A 213 8.95 14.12 -17.85
CA LEU A 213 9.44 14.96 -18.95
C LEU A 213 8.87 16.37 -18.90
N LEU A 214 7.55 16.48 -18.72
CA LEU A 214 6.87 17.76 -18.61
C LEU A 214 7.34 18.55 -17.38
N GLY A 215 7.56 17.89 -16.27
CA GLY A 215 8.08 18.48 -15.04
C GLY A 215 9.48 19.03 -15.23
N LEU A 216 10.38 18.25 -15.82
CA LEU A 216 11.75 18.69 -16.14
C LEU A 216 11.75 19.84 -17.15
N PHE A 217 10.94 19.74 -18.21
CA PHE A 217 10.79 20.81 -19.18
C PHE A 217 10.35 22.13 -18.52
N ARG A 218 9.31 22.08 -17.68
CA ARG A 218 8.85 23.28 -16.94
C ARG A 218 9.87 23.84 -15.98
N PHE A 219 10.67 22.99 -15.37
CA PHE A 219 11.76 23.41 -14.48
C PHE A 219 12.85 24.15 -15.25
N PHE A 220 13.33 23.60 -16.36
CA PHE A 220 14.44 24.20 -17.13
C PHE A 220 14.02 25.43 -17.93
N VAL A 221 12.81 25.44 -18.49
CA VAL A 221 12.32 26.56 -19.30
C VAL A 221 11.70 27.67 -18.45
N GLY A 222 10.98 27.31 -17.40
CA GLY A 222 10.23 28.27 -16.58
C GLY A 222 10.92 28.66 -15.27
N ALA A 223 12.09 28.14 -14.94
CA ALA A 223 12.79 28.29 -13.66
C ALA A 223 11.86 28.15 -12.43
N ASN A 224 10.85 27.24 -12.52
CA ASN A 224 9.79 27.12 -11.54
C ASN A 224 9.92 25.78 -10.78
N PHE A 225 10.08 25.85 -9.46
CA PHE A 225 10.14 24.67 -8.59
C PHE A 225 8.92 23.77 -8.68
N GLY A 226 7.75 24.27 -9.12
CA GLY A 226 6.58 23.46 -9.42
C GLY A 226 6.81 22.38 -10.50
N GLY A 227 7.78 22.61 -11.41
CA GLY A 227 8.22 21.61 -12.37
C GLY A 227 8.86 20.38 -11.71
N LEU A 228 9.72 20.60 -10.72
CA LEU A 228 10.35 19.50 -9.95
C LEU A 228 9.30 18.69 -9.19
N TRP A 229 8.28 19.36 -8.63
CA TRP A 229 7.19 18.69 -7.95
C TRP A 229 6.41 17.77 -8.91
N LEU A 230 6.11 18.24 -10.11
CA LEU A 230 5.45 17.44 -11.14
C LEU A 230 6.33 16.25 -11.58
N ALA A 231 7.64 16.45 -11.74
CA ALA A 231 8.58 15.39 -12.06
C ALA A 231 8.64 14.32 -10.92
N PHE A 232 8.62 14.77 -9.66
CA PHE A 232 8.57 13.89 -8.49
C PHE A 232 7.29 13.05 -8.45
N ILE A 233 6.14 13.65 -8.72
CA ILE A 233 4.86 12.91 -8.85
C ILE A 233 4.97 11.86 -9.96
N GLY A 234 5.50 12.23 -11.12
CA GLY A 234 5.72 11.29 -12.21
C GLY A 234 6.64 10.12 -11.83
N TRP A 235 7.76 10.40 -11.17
CA TRP A 235 8.67 9.37 -10.68
C TRP A 235 8.00 8.44 -9.67
N PHE A 236 7.25 8.98 -8.74
CA PHE A 236 6.50 8.18 -7.75
C PHE A 236 5.46 7.27 -8.42
N LEU A 237 4.67 7.80 -9.37
CA LEU A 237 3.70 7.02 -10.14
C LEU A 237 4.37 5.92 -10.95
N LEU A 238 5.53 6.21 -11.56
CA LEU A 238 6.30 5.21 -12.31
C LEU A 238 6.74 4.06 -11.40
N HIS A 239 7.31 4.39 -10.25
CA HIS A 239 7.77 3.39 -9.28
C HIS A 239 6.62 2.53 -8.75
N ALA A 240 5.50 3.14 -8.38
CA ALA A 240 4.32 2.43 -7.90
C ALA A 240 3.69 1.55 -9.00
N SER A 241 3.65 2.03 -10.26
CA SER A 241 3.18 1.26 -11.41
C SER A 241 4.06 0.05 -11.70
N CYS A 242 5.39 0.20 -11.65
CA CYS A 242 6.34 -0.91 -11.80
C CYS A 242 6.17 -1.98 -10.72
N SER A 243 5.95 -1.57 -9.47
CA SER A 243 5.70 -2.50 -8.35
C SER A 243 4.42 -3.32 -8.57
N SER A 244 3.35 -2.68 -9.04
CA SER A 244 2.09 -3.36 -9.37
C SER A 244 2.27 -4.36 -10.51
N TYR A 245 3.05 -4.01 -11.53
CA TYR A 245 3.34 -4.90 -12.65
C TYR A 245 4.11 -6.15 -12.21
N ALA A 246 5.15 -5.99 -11.40
CA ALA A 246 5.95 -7.09 -10.89
C ALA A 246 5.10 -8.07 -10.06
N GLN A 247 4.14 -7.57 -9.29
CA GLN A 247 3.20 -8.40 -8.53
C GLN A 247 2.31 -9.23 -9.44
N VAL A 248 1.79 -8.65 -10.53
CA VAL A 248 0.95 -9.36 -11.50
C VAL A 248 1.75 -10.43 -12.24
N GLU A 249 2.97 -10.13 -12.69
CA GLU A 249 3.84 -11.11 -13.34
C GLU A 249 4.19 -12.28 -12.42
N LEU A 250 4.48 -11.99 -11.14
CA LEU A 250 4.74 -13.03 -10.15
C LEU A 250 3.52 -13.96 -9.99
N MET A 251 2.33 -13.38 -9.84
CA MET A 251 1.09 -14.15 -9.71
C MET A 251 0.76 -14.97 -10.96
N ALA A 252 0.96 -14.39 -12.15
CA ALA A 252 0.79 -15.08 -13.42
C ALA A 252 1.80 -16.24 -13.60
N GLY A 253 3.05 -16.02 -13.20
CA GLY A 253 4.10 -17.05 -13.22
C GLY A 253 3.84 -18.22 -12.25
N LEU A 254 3.16 -17.96 -11.14
CA LEU A 254 2.78 -18.97 -10.15
C LEU A 254 1.48 -19.69 -10.49
N ARG A 255 0.66 -19.14 -11.39
CA ARG A 255 -0.60 -19.76 -11.83
C ARG A 255 -0.31 -21.08 -12.54
N ASN A 256 -1.01 -22.14 -12.17
CA ASN A 256 -0.83 -23.50 -12.71
C ASN A 256 0.50 -24.18 -12.37
N ARG A 257 1.31 -23.64 -11.46
CA ARG A 257 2.48 -24.32 -10.93
C ARG A 257 2.12 -25.11 -9.68
N ARG A 258 2.65 -26.32 -9.55
CA ARG A 258 2.58 -27.08 -8.31
C ARG A 258 3.63 -26.58 -7.35
N VAL A 259 3.39 -26.74 -6.05
CA VAL A 259 4.41 -26.41 -5.03
C VAL A 259 5.72 -27.15 -5.32
N ALA A 260 5.62 -28.40 -5.79
CA ALA A 260 6.78 -29.22 -6.18
C ALA A 260 7.63 -28.62 -7.32
N ASP A 261 7.01 -27.81 -8.21
CA ASP A 261 7.69 -27.19 -9.35
C ASP A 261 8.47 -25.92 -8.94
N ILE A 262 8.20 -25.40 -7.73
CA ILE A 262 8.72 -24.11 -7.26
C ILE A 262 9.57 -24.28 -6.00
N MET A 263 9.34 -25.36 -5.23
CA MET A 263 10.12 -25.62 -4.04
C MET A 263 11.58 -25.92 -4.41
N GLU A 264 12.49 -25.37 -3.63
CA GLU A 264 13.90 -25.69 -3.75
C GLU A 264 14.11 -27.12 -3.21
N PRO A 265 14.59 -28.07 -4.04
CA PRO A 265 14.80 -29.44 -3.60
C PRO A 265 15.98 -29.57 -2.65
N ASP A 266 16.91 -28.61 -2.71
CA ASP A 266 18.13 -28.61 -1.88
C ASP A 266 17.86 -27.87 -0.56
N TYR A 267 17.18 -28.54 0.35
CA TYR A 267 16.93 -28.02 1.70
C TYR A 267 17.97 -28.53 2.70
N PHE A 268 18.41 -27.65 3.57
CA PHE A 268 19.31 -28.01 4.67
C PHE A 268 18.52 -28.38 5.91
N THR A 269 18.89 -29.52 6.48
CA THR A 269 18.36 -29.97 7.77
C THR A 269 19.40 -29.74 8.86
N VAL A 270 18.94 -29.34 10.01
CA VAL A 270 19.75 -29.21 11.23
C VAL A 270 19.10 -30.01 12.36
N GLU A 271 19.90 -30.65 13.15
CA GLU A 271 19.42 -31.42 14.29
C GLU A 271 18.95 -30.49 15.42
N GLY A 272 17.80 -30.84 16.03
CA GLY A 272 17.15 -29.96 17.02
C GLY A 272 17.97 -29.85 18.34
N HIS A 273 18.82 -30.81 18.64
CA HIS A 273 19.58 -30.83 19.89
C HIS A 273 20.90 -30.05 19.86
N ILE A 274 21.40 -29.69 18.66
CA ILE A 274 22.64 -28.91 18.55
C ILE A 274 22.42 -27.47 19.04
N SER A 275 23.51 -26.79 19.40
CA SER A 275 23.46 -25.39 19.82
C SER A 275 23.10 -24.47 18.67
N LEU A 276 22.50 -23.33 18.99
CA LEU A 276 22.11 -22.34 18.01
C LEU A 276 23.31 -21.70 17.28
N GLN A 277 24.48 -21.75 17.88
CA GLN A 277 25.73 -21.24 17.32
C GLN A 277 26.16 -22.04 16.08
N HIS A 278 26.08 -23.38 16.16
CA HIS A 278 26.52 -24.28 15.10
C HIS A 278 25.89 -24.01 13.72
N PRO A 279 24.56 -23.92 13.56
CA PRO A 279 23.97 -23.59 12.26
C PRO A 279 24.35 -22.19 11.73
N VAL A 280 24.64 -21.25 12.61
CA VAL A 280 25.04 -19.91 12.21
C VAL A 280 26.47 -19.92 11.66
N ASP A 281 27.40 -20.54 12.37
CA ASP A 281 28.82 -20.54 12.00
C ASP A 281 29.08 -21.43 10.77
N ASP A 282 28.47 -22.62 10.70
CA ASP A 282 28.77 -23.61 9.68
C ASP A 282 27.92 -23.48 8.42
N PHE A 283 26.71 -22.87 8.50
CA PHE A 283 25.80 -22.81 7.37
C PHE A 283 25.41 -21.39 6.99
N VAL A 284 25.00 -20.53 7.95
CA VAL A 284 24.54 -19.17 7.61
C VAL A 284 25.69 -18.31 7.08
N LEU A 285 26.82 -18.30 7.77
CA LEU A 285 27.96 -17.46 7.38
C LEU A 285 28.62 -17.91 6.07
N PRO A 286 28.89 -19.22 5.83
CA PRO A 286 29.53 -19.65 4.60
C PRO A 286 28.61 -19.66 3.39
N THR A 287 27.33 -20.03 3.55
CA THR A 287 26.41 -20.26 2.42
C THR A 287 25.43 -19.11 2.19
N GLY A 288 25.30 -18.18 3.14
CA GLY A 288 24.32 -17.08 3.08
C GLY A 288 22.84 -17.55 3.22
N ARG A 289 22.62 -18.84 3.46
CA ARG A 289 21.26 -19.38 3.62
C ARG A 289 20.64 -18.90 4.93
N ARG A 290 19.35 -18.62 4.89
CA ARG A 290 18.64 -17.95 5.99
C ARG A 290 17.57 -18.80 6.66
N CYS A 291 17.33 -20.03 6.15
CA CYS A 291 16.27 -20.91 6.63
C CYS A 291 16.76 -22.35 6.65
N PHE A 292 16.49 -23.08 7.75
CA PHE A 292 16.84 -24.48 7.93
C PHE A 292 15.67 -25.25 8.53
N ILE A 293 15.49 -26.50 8.09
CA ILE A 293 14.50 -27.42 8.63
C ILE A 293 15.08 -28.08 9.87
N VAL A 294 14.40 -27.95 10.99
CA VAL A 294 14.83 -28.58 12.25
C VAL A 294 14.25 -30.00 12.32
N VAL A 295 15.13 -30.97 12.41
CA VAL A 295 14.78 -32.41 12.54
C VAL A 295 15.15 -32.91 13.94
N ASP A 296 14.25 -33.64 14.54
CA ASP A 296 14.46 -34.29 15.84
C ASP A 296 13.89 -35.70 15.78
N ASN A 297 14.74 -36.72 16.06
CA ASN A 297 14.39 -38.15 15.97
C ASN A 297 13.68 -38.49 14.61
N ASP A 298 14.31 -38.13 13.51
CA ASP A 298 13.76 -38.35 12.15
C ASP A 298 12.40 -37.68 11.87
N ARG A 299 12.02 -36.70 12.69
CA ARG A 299 10.78 -35.94 12.52
C ARG A 299 11.07 -34.46 12.40
N VAL A 300 10.39 -33.82 11.45
CA VAL A 300 10.44 -32.37 11.32
C VAL A 300 9.79 -31.73 12.54
N SER A 301 10.59 -31.01 13.32
CA SER A 301 10.17 -30.30 14.53
C SER A 301 9.77 -28.86 14.26
N GLY A 302 10.35 -28.24 13.23
CA GLY A 302 10.06 -26.85 12.89
C GLY A 302 11.02 -26.28 11.86
N LEU A 303 10.96 -24.96 11.76
CA LEU A 303 11.85 -24.15 10.92
C LEU A 303 12.62 -23.19 11.80
N ILE A 304 13.90 -23.00 11.52
CA ILE A 304 14.70 -21.94 12.13
C ILE A 304 15.18 -20.99 11.05
N THR A 305 14.98 -19.70 11.28
CA THR A 305 15.45 -18.64 10.39
C THR A 305 16.41 -17.74 11.16
N THR A 306 17.10 -16.86 10.43
CA THR A 306 17.97 -15.84 11.06
C THR A 306 17.19 -14.88 11.96
N GLN A 307 15.86 -14.76 11.78
CA GLN A 307 15.02 -13.94 12.67
C GLN A 307 14.81 -14.61 14.03
N GLU A 308 14.55 -15.92 14.07
CA GLU A 308 14.43 -16.65 15.33
C GLU A 308 15.77 -16.66 16.08
N SER A 309 16.87 -16.82 15.37
CA SER A 309 18.22 -16.76 15.98
C SER A 309 18.50 -15.40 16.62
N ARG A 310 18.06 -14.30 16.00
CA ARG A 310 18.23 -12.94 16.55
C ARG A 310 17.40 -12.65 17.81
N LYS A 311 16.35 -13.41 18.08
CA LYS A 311 15.55 -13.27 19.32
C LYS A 311 16.31 -13.72 20.57
N VAL A 312 17.33 -14.55 20.37
CA VAL A 312 18.23 -15.02 21.44
C VAL A 312 19.49 -14.18 21.43
N SER A 313 19.90 -13.63 22.58
CA SER A 313 21.15 -12.88 22.68
C SER A 313 22.35 -13.77 22.33
N ARG A 314 23.34 -13.22 21.65
CA ARG A 314 24.49 -13.96 21.11
C ARG A 314 25.24 -14.80 22.18
N ASP A 315 25.34 -14.26 23.37
CA ASP A 315 26.02 -14.91 24.51
C ASP A 315 25.34 -16.21 24.97
N ARG A 316 24.06 -16.38 24.63
CA ARG A 316 23.28 -17.58 24.98
C ARG A 316 23.23 -18.61 23.86
N TRP A 317 23.74 -18.33 22.68
CA TRP A 317 23.71 -19.26 21.53
C TRP A 317 24.38 -20.59 21.81
N PRO A 318 25.56 -20.68 22.50
CA PRO A 318 26.21 -21.96 22.80
C PRO A 318 25.36 -22.87 23.70
N GLN A 319 24.50 -22.26 24.54
CA GLN A 319 23.72 -22.98 25.55
C GLN A 319 22.26 -23.21 25.13
N THR A 320 21.82 -22.60 24.01
CA THR A 320 20.44 -22.70 23.53
C THR A 320 20.35 -23.68 22.38
N SER A 321 19.49 -24.71 22.51
CA SER A 321 19.29 -25.67 21.43
C SER A 321 18.47 -25.06 20.30
N VAL A 322 18.75 -25.49 19.07
CA VAL A 322 17.99 -25.10 17.87
C VAL A 322 16.49 -25.35 18.04
N LYS A 323 16.14 -26.50 18.64
CA LYS A 323 14.74 -26.88 18.91
C LYS A 323 14.02 -25.90 19.84
N ALA A 324 14.71 -25.33 20.81
CA ALA A 324 14.12 -24.34 21.73
C ALA A 324 13.78 -23.01 21.04
N SER A 325 14.54 -22.67 20.00
CA SER A 325 14.40 -21.41 19.26
C SER A 325 13.65 -21.54 17.95
N CYS A 326 13.41 -22.77 17.47
CA CYS A 326 12.71 -22.97 16.20
C CYS A 326 11.24 -22.55 16.28
N ALA A 327 10.75 -21.97 15.21
CA ALA A 327 9.33 -21.78 15.02
C ALA A 327 8.69 -23.15 14.84
N ARG A 328 7.86 -23.58 15.80
CA ARG A 328 7.09 -24.82 15.67
C ARG A 328 6.18 -24.71 14.47
N SER A 329 6.54 -25.34 13.36
CA SER A 329 5.61 -25.45 12.25
C SER A 329 4.54 -26.47 12.64
N VAL A 330 3.28 -26.11 12.49
CA VAL A 330 2.22 -27.10 12.39
C VAL A 330 2.41 -27.76 11.03
N CYS A 331 3.30 -28.76 10.95
CA CYS A 331 3.45 -29.58 9.76
C CYS A 331 2.12 -30.27 9.53
N THR A 332 1.38 -29.82 8.53
CA THR A 332 0.18 -30.53 8.06
C THR A 332 0.57 -31.93 7.62
N PRO A 333 -0.31 -32.92 7.75
CA PRO A 333 -0.03 -34.33 7.36
C PRO A 333 0.46 -34.50 5.92
N SER A 334 0.18 -33.55 5.02
CA SER A 334 0.65 -33.51 3.63
C SER A 334 2.15 -33.24 3.50
N ALA A 335 2.71 -32.38 4.32
CA ALA A 335 4.16 -32.10 4.30
C ALA A 335 4.97 -33.32 4.83
N ARG A 336 4.40 -34.11 5.75
CA ARG A 336 5.00 -35.35 6.22
C ARG A 336 5.08 -36.43 5.14
N ARG A 337 4.16 -36.48 4.18
CA ARG A 337 4.18 -37.47 3.10
C ARG A 337 5.27 -37.17 2.07
N LEU A 338 5.50 -35.91 1.74
CA LEU A 338 6.52 -35.49 0.77
C LEU A 338 7.94 -35.83 1.25
N LEU A 339 8.23 -35.61 2.53
CA LEU A 339 9.55 -35.92 3.12
C LEU A 339 9.79 -37.43 3.29
N ARG A 340 8.74 -38.25 3.27
CA ARG A 340 8.83 -39.71 3.39
C ARG A 340 9.02 -40.42 2.04
N SER A 341 8.59 -39.79 0.93
CA SER A 341 8.69 -40.40 -0.42
C SER A 341 10.09 -40.31 -1.03
N GLU A 342 10.94 -39.38 -0.58
CA GLU A 342 12.29 -39.21 -1.12
C GLU A 342 13.40 -40.05 -0.44
N ARG A 343 13.08 -40.80 0.62
CA ARG A 343 14.04 -41.73 1.25
C ARG A 343 14.13 -43.12 0.58
N PHE A 344 13.40 -43.34 -0.51
CA PHE A 344 13.33 -44.64 -1.18
C PHE A 344 13.70 -44.59 -2.68
N ASN A 345 14.53 -43.62 -3.10
CA ASN A 345 15.22 -43.70 -4.40
C ASN A 345 16.69 -43.37 -4.24
#